data_38782618411df0ff9892eb44886595b7
#
_entry.id   38782618411df0ff9892eb44886595b7
#
_cell.length_a   1.000
_cell.length_b   1.000
_cell.length_c   1.000
_cell.angle_alpha   90.00
_cell.angle_beta   90.00
_cell.angle_gamma   90.00
#
_symmetry.space_group_name_H-M   'P 1'
#
loop_
_entity.id
_entity.type
_entity.pdbx_description
1 polymer ?
#
loop_
_entity_poly.entity_id
_entity_poly.type
_entity_poly.pdbx_seq_one_letter_code
_entity_poly.pdbx_strand_id
1 'polypeptide(L)'
;MAQTGLNSLPEVEFSQLSQRDPNPLGERALSINPTQWKHGETEHYIYHFAHSYVATPISVEAEFHYRVVAKELERDQPLTDIKSNVYIFERPEDWQQFQGLGELEKWTGGIHSQGSLFILRNPEQKFSGNLLGHEIVHLVLHRFYADGIPCWLNEGIAQYISKSAHASYQRARGYISKPHSEAIATEEMIPLATLTRLTRPPSDNVETFYDESERLVRFLVATDKPSFLALLDALGRHQPFETALPRFYPAKFATVPTLEEKFREYAAKDFGTSLQQAEE
;
A
#
# COMPACT_ATOMS: atom_id res chain seq x y z
N MET A 1 27.76 -18.79 0.25
CA MET A 1 26.61 -17.87 0.09
C MET A 1 26.88 -17.01 -1.12
N ALA A 2 26.19 -17.26 -2.22
CA ALA A 2 26.40 -16.52 -3.46
C ALA A 2 25.86 -15.10 -3.28
N GLN A 3 26.73 -14.09 -3.39
CA GLN A 3 26.34 -12.74 -3.72
C GLN A 3 25.68 -12.79 -5.10
N THR A 4 24.36 -12.89 -5.14
CA THR A 4 23.61 -12.54 -6.35
C THR A 4 23.82 -11.06 -6.55
N GLY A 5 24.76 -10.70 -7.43
CA GLY A 5 24.90 -9.32 -7.91
C GLY A 5 23.50 -8.86 -8.37
N LEU A 6 23.08 -7.68 -7.92
CA LEU A 6 21.89 -7.02 -8.41
C LEU A 6 22.07 -6.84 -9.92
N ASN A 7 21.54 -7.80 -10.69
CA ASN A 7 21.44 -7.59 -12.13
C ASN A 7 20.56 -6.36 -12.32
N SER A 8 21.02 -5.40 -13.11
CA SER A 8 20.22 -4.22 -13.45
C SER A 8 18.91 -4.68 -14.08
N LEU A 9 17.81 -3.95 -13.80
CA LEU A 9 16.55 -4.16 -14.50
C LEU A 9 16.80 -4.12 -16.01
N PRO A 10 16.54 -5.21 -16.77
CA PRO A 10 16.76 -5.24 -18.21
C PRO A 10 15.90 -4.19 -18.91
N GLU A 11 16.51 -3.43 -19.81
CA GLU A 11 15.77 -2.48 -20.65
C GLU A 11 15.07 -3.23 -21.77
N VAL A 12 13.83 -2.88 -22.02
CA VAL A 12 12.95 -3.44 -23.06
C VAL A 12 12.40 -2.29 -23.91
N GLU A 13 12.38 -2.47 -25.21
CA GLU A 13 11.76 -1.48 -26.11
C GLU A 13 10.25 -1.35 -25.81
N PHE A 14 9.72 -0.13 -25.90
CA PHE A 14 8.30 0.10 -25.61
C PHE A 14 7.38 -0.80 -26.44
N SER A 15 7.71 -1.04 -27.70
CA SER A 15 6.95 -1.92 -28.61
C SER A 15 6.95 -3.40 -28.19
N GLN A 16 7.94 -3.81 -27.40
CA GLN A 16 8.17 -5.19 -26.96
C GLN A 16 7.62 -5.47 -25.56
N LEU A 17 7.08 -4.46 -24.86
CA LEU A 17 6.43 -4.67 -23.57
C LEU A 17 5.29 -5.69 -23.69
N SER A 18 5.20 -6.60 -22.71
CA SER A 18 4.23 -7.68 -22.70
C SER A 18 2.77 -7.18 -22.71
N GLN A 19 2.54 -6.00 -22.15
CA GLN A 19 1.23 -5.37 -22.04
C GLN A 19 1.34 -3.85 -22.14
N ARG A 20 0.21 -3.18 -22.38
CA ARG A 20 0.08 -1.72 -22.35
C ARG A 20 -0.72 -1.32 -21.12
N ASP A 21 -0.37 -0.18 -20.53
CA ASP A 21 -1.16 0.39 -19.46
C ASP A 21 -2.53 0.86 -20.00
N PRO A 22 -3.65 0.34 -19.49
CA PRO A 22 -4.96 0.84 -19.85
C PRO A 22 -5.30 2.18 -19.19
N ASN A 23 -4.49 2.62 -18.19
CA ASN A 23 -4.73 3.86 -17.47
C ASN A 23 -4.39 5.09 -18.33
N PRO A 24 -5.33 6.01 -18.59
CA PRO A 24 -5.06 7.23 -19.37
C PRO A 24 -3.98 8.14 -18.76
N LEU A 25 -3.76 8.08 -17.44
CA LEU A 25 -2.69 8.81 -16.78
C LEU A 25 -1.31 8.30 -17.22
N GLY A 26 -1.18 7.02 -17.59
CA GLY A 26 0.05 6.46 -18.14
C GLY A 26 0.47 7.13 -19.44
N GLU A 27 -0.47 7.33 -20.38
CA GLU A 27 -0.19 8.06 -21.63
C GLU A 27 0.23 9.51 -21.34
N ARG A 28 -0.45 10.18 -20.39
CA ARG A 28 -0.08 11.54 -19.97
C ARG A 28 1.32 11.59 -19.37
N ALA A 29 1.68 10.62 -18.52
CA ALA A 29 3.02 10.52 -17.95
C ALA A 29 4.08 10.39 -19.08
N LEU A 30 3.88 9.46 -20.01
CA LEU A 30 4.82 9.23 -21.13
C LEU A 30 4.89 10.39 -22.11
N SER A 31 3.89 11.28 -22.15
CA SER A 31 3.93 12.48 -23.01
C SER A 31 4.89 13.57 -22.48
N ILE A 32 5.27 13.49 -21.20
CA ILE A 32 6.22 14.42 -20.59
C ILE A 32 7.64 13.95 -20.93
N ASN A 33 8.42 14.79 -21.64
CA ASN A 33 9.77 14.46 -22.09
C ASN A 33 9.86 13.05 -22.73
N PRO A 34 9.13 12.79 -23.82
CA PRO A 34 8.88 11.44 -24.32
C PRO A 34 10.14 10.66 -24.72
N THR A 35 11.25 11.36 -25.02
CA THR A 35 12.51 10.73 -25.43
C THR A 35 13.37 10.23 -24.27
N GLN A 36 13.01 10.55 -23.01
CA GLN A 36 13.78 10.10 -21.85
C GLN A 36 13.35 8.72 -21.35
N TRP A 37 12.12 8.30 -21.66
CA TRP A 37 11.55 7.09 -21.10
C TRP A 37 12.20 5.83 -21.65
N LYS A 38 12.71 5.04 -20.72
CA LYS A 38 13.11 3.66 -20.91
C LYS A 38 12.10 2.76 -20.19
N HIS A 39 12.11 1.48 -20.54
CA HIS A 39 11.13 0.54 -20.03
C HIS A 39 11.82 -0.74 -19.59
N GLY A 40 11.20 -1.46 -18.65
CA GLY A 40 11.65 -2.76 -18.21
C GLY A 40 10.50 -3.51 -17.55
N GLU A 41 10.65 -4.82 -17.41
CA GLU A 41 9.62 -5.68 -16.82
C GLU A 41 10.21 -6.60 -15.77
N THR A 42 9.38 -6.90 -14.76
CA THR A 42 9.57 -8.01 -13.84
C THR A 42 8.37 -8.96 -13.92
N GLU A 43 8.26 -9.88 -12.99
CA GLU A 43 7.16 -10.85 -12.96
C GLU A 43 5.79 -10.17 -12.84
N HIS A 44 5.67 -9.13 -11.96
CA HIS A 44 4.38 -8.52 -11.64
C HIS A 44 4.23 -7.08 -12.13
N TYR A 45 5.31 -6.44 -12.61
CA TYR A 45 5.32 -5.01 -12.92
C TYR A 45 5.96 -4.69 -14.27
N ILE A 46 5.50 -3.58 -14.86
CA ILE A 46 6.13 -2.88 -15.97
C ILE A 46 6.61 -1.53 -15.45
N TYR A 47 7.86 -1.19 -15.72
CA TYR A 47 8.49 0.04 -15.24
C TYR A 47 8.78 0.99 -16.40
N HIS A 48 8.52 2.28 -16.15
CA HIS A 48 8.83 3.39 -17.03
C HIS A 48 9.74 4.36 -16.26
N PHE A 49 10.94 4.64 -16.75
CA PHE A 49 12.00 5.35 -16.00
C PHE A 49 12.97 6.05 -16.96
N ALA A 50 13.80 6.98 -16.46
CA ALA A 50 14.88 7.57 -17.23
C ALA A 50 16.20 6.79 -17.08
N HIS A 51 16.53 6.34 -15.86
CA HIS A 51 17.79 5.68 -15.58
C HIS A 51 17.60 4.33 -14.86
N SER A 52 18.20 3.27 -15.43
CA SER A 52 18.09 1.89 -14.88
C SER A 52 18.63 1.78 -13.47
N TYR A 53 19.63 2.56 -13.07
CA TYR A 53 20.16 2.55 -11.70
C TYR A 53 19.14 3.07 -10.66
N VAL A 54 18.17 3.89 -11.08
CA VAL A 54 17.06 4.36 -10.23
C VAL A 54 15.95 3.30 -10.17
N ALA A 55 15.60 2.71 -11.33
CA ALA A 55 14.52 1.73 -11.42
C ALA A 55 14.87 0.39 -10.78
N THR A 56 16.13 -0.07 -10.85
CA THR A 56 16.56 -1.38 -10.36
C THR A 56 16.26 -1.59 -8.88
N PRO A 57 16.66 -0.74 -7.92
CA PRO A 57 16.31 -0.93 -6.52
C PRO A 57 14.80 -0.90 -6.28
N ILE A 58 14.06 -0.05 -7.00
CA ILE A 58 12.60 0.03 -6.92
C ILE A 58 11.97 -1.30 -7.37
N SER A 59 12.45 -1.88 -8.47
CA SER A 59 11.90 -3.15 -8.99
C SER A 59 12.12 -4.31 -8.02
N VAL A 60 13.28 -4.38 -7.37
CA VAL A 60 13.58 -5.39 -6.35
C VAL A 60 12.67 -5.24 -5.13
N GLU A 61 12.48 -4.01 -4.66
CA GLU A 61 11.63 -3.71 -3.51
C GLU A 61 10.15 -3.95 -3.83
N ALA A 62 9.68 -3.57 -5.02
CA ALA A 62 8.31 -3.80 -5.46
C ALA A 62 7.96 -5.30 -5.50
N GLU A 63 8.83 -6.14 -6.08
CA GLU A 63 8.63 -7.59 -6.09
C GLU A 63 8.69 -8.21 -4.69
N PHE A 64 9.52 -7.68 -3.80
CA PHE A 64 9.53 -8.09 -2.40
C PHE A 64 8.19 -7.78 -1.73
N HIS A 65 7.69 -6.56 -1.85
CA HIS A 65 6.40 -6.16 -1.29
C HIS A 65 5.24 -6.96 -1.87
N TYR A 66 5.23 -7.21 -3.18
CA TYR A 66 4.20 -8.06 -3.80
C TYR A 66 4.09 -9.41 -3.08
N ARG A 67 5.23 -10.10 -2.91
CA ARG A 67 5.26 -11.41 -2.25
C ARG A 67 4.80 -11.34 -0.78
N VAL A 68 5.19 -10.28 -0.06
CA VAL A 68 4.74 -10.09 1.33
C VAL A 68 3.23 -9.88 1.40
N VAL A 69 2.69 -9.01 0.53
CA VAL A 69 1.25 -8.72 0.51
C VAL A 69 0.45 -9.96 0.14
N ALA A 70 0.82 -10.65 -0.93
CA ALA A 70 0.15 -11.86 -1.38
C ALA A 70 0.13 -12.93 -0.27
N LYS A 71 1.26 -13.10 0.43
CA LYS A 71 1.38 -14.02 1.57
C LYS A 71 0.50 -13.60 2.76
N GLU A 72 0.51 -12.30 3.11
CA GLU A 72 -0.30 -11.80 4.24
C GLU A 72 -1.81 -11.90 3.97
N LEU A 73 -2.21 -11.71 2.72
CA LEU A 73 -3.59 -11.85 2.26
C LEU A 73 -3.98 -13.31 1.95
N GLU A 74 -3.01 -14.25 2.02
CA GLU A 74 -3.23 -15.67 1.65
C GLU A 74 -3.81 -15.81 0.24
N ARG A 75 -3.26 -15.03 -0.72
CA ARG A 75 -3.71 -14.95 -2.11
C ARG A 75 -2.62 -15.37 -3.07
N ASP A 76 -2.91 -16.40 -3.87
CA ASP A 76 -1.98 -16.92 -4.87
C ASP A 76 -2.32 -16.47 -6.30
N GLN A 77 -3.57 -16.05 -6.54
CA GLN A 77 -4.04 -15.71 -7.88
C GLN A 77 -4.76 -14.35 -7.89
N PRO A 78 -4.23 -13.37 -8.63
CA PRO A 78 -4.90 -12.09 -8.82
C PRO A 78 -6.15 -12.24 -9.72
N LEU A 79 -7.01 -11.23 -9.76
CA LEU A 79 -8.18 -11.20 -10.63
C LEU A 79 -7.82 -11.23 -12.11
N THR A 80 -6.68 -10.70 -12.46
CA THR A 80 -6.18 -10.64 -13.84
C THR A 80 -4.67 -10.88 -13.88
N ASP A 81 -4.17 -11.37 -15.01
CA ASP A 81 -2.73 -11.50 -15.28
C ASP A 81 -2.08 -10.18 -15.73
N ILE A 82 -2.82 -9.07 -15.64
CA ILE A 82 -2.33 -7.75 -16.04
C ILE A 82 -1.28 -7.29 -15.02
N LYS A 83 -0.07 -6.99 -15.51
CA LYS A 83 0.99 -6.37 -14.69
C LYS A 83 0.62 -4.94 -14.32
N SER A 84 1.00 -4.53 -13.12
CA SER A 84 0.87 -3.14 -12.71
C SER A 84 1.96 -2.28 -13.34
N ASN A 85 1.64 -1.05 -13.73
CA ASN A 85 2.62 -0.13 -14.30
C ASN A 85 3.20 0.80 -13.22
N VAL A 86 4.49 1.06 -13.28
CA VAL A 86 5.22 1.94 -12.33
C VAL A 86 5.96 3.01 -13.13
N TYR A 87 5.53 4.25 -12.99
CA TYR A 87 6.12 5.42 -13.63
C TYR A 87 7.02 6.15 -12.65
N ILE A 88 8.31 6.22 -12.94
CA ILE A 88 9.33 6.78 -12.05
C ILE A 88 9.79 8.12 -12.61
N PHE A 89 9.28 9.19 -12.06
CA PHE A 89 9.74 10.54 -12.34
C PHE A 89 11.01 10.82 -11.52
N GLU A 90 12.05 11.30 -12.18
CA GLU A 90 13.34 11.60 -11.54
C GLU A 90 13.57 13.10 -11.39
N ARG A 91 12.78 13.91 -12.09
CA ARG A 91 12.85 15.38 -12.09
C ARG A 91 11.60 15.97 -11.45
N PRO A 92 11.75 16.85 -10.44
CA PRO A 92 10.61 17.53 -9.81
C PRO A 92 9.73 18.31 -10.79
N GLU A 93 10.35 18.89 -11.85
CA GLU A 93 9.63 19.67 -12.86
C GLU A 93 8.67 18.78 -13.67
N ASP A 94 9.12 17.58 -14.06
CA ASP A 94 8.31 16.61 -14.81
C ASP A 94 7.17 16.10 -13.95
N TRP A 95 7.44 15.88 -12.66
CA TRP A 95 6.42 15.50 -11.68
C TRP A 95 5.35 16.56 -11.49
N GLN A 96 5.74 17.84 -11.34
CA GLN A 96 4.80 18.95 -11.24
C GLN A 96 3.96 19.13 -12.51
N GLN A 97 4.58 18.95 -13.68
CA GLN A 97 3.84 18.96 -14.95
C GLN A 97 2.82 17.81 -15.00
N PHE A 98 3.19 16.60 -14.57
CA PHE A 98 2.29 15.46 -14.51
C PHE A 98 1.11 15.71 -13.57
N GLN A 99 1.38 16.21 -12.38
CA GLN A 99 0.33 16.58 -11.42
C GLN A 99 -0.65 17.60 -12.01
N GLY A 100 -0.15 18.60 -12.73
CA GLY A 100 -0.99 19.59 -13.41
C GLY A 100 -1.86 19.01 -14.52
N LEU A 101 -1.35 18.07 -15.30
CA LEU A 101 -2.12 17.39 -16.36
C LEU A 101 -3.19 16.44 -15.82
N GLY A 102 -2.96 15.86 -14.64
CA GLY A 102 -3.86 14.91 -13.98
C GLY A 102 -4.87 15.55 -13.02
N GLU A 103 -4.78 16.86 -12.78
CA GLU A 103 -5.52 17.56 -11.70
C GLU A 103 -5.29 16.91 -10.31
N LEU A 104 -4.05 16.43 -10.09
CA LEU A 104 -3.68 15.64 -8.93
C LEU A 104 -3.23 16.53 -7.77
N GLU A 105 -3.27 15.99 -6.56
CA GLU A 105 -2.86 16.73 -5.36
C GLU A 105 -1.35 17.05 -5.37
N LYS A 106 -1.00 18.32 -5.14
CA LYS A 106 0.36 18.84 -5.33
C LYS A 106 1.37 18.43 -4.25
N TRP A 107 0.89 17.90 -3.12
CA TRP A 107 1.72 17.59 -1.96
C TRP A 107 2.19 16.12 -1.91
N THR A 108 1.70 15.27 -2.80
CA THR A 108 2.04 13.83 -2.81
C THR A 108 3.33 13.55 -3.58
N GLY A 109 4.16 12.65 -3.04
CA GLY A 109 5.34 12.11 -3.73
C GLY A 109 5.06 10.79 -4.47
N GLY A 110 3.84 10.26 -4.35
CA GLY A 110 3.37 9.05 -5.01
C GLY A 110 1.86 9.11 -5.22
N ILE A 111 1.37 8.49 -6.28
CA ILE A 111 -0.04 8.43 -6.64
C ILE A 111 -0.33 7.05 -7.22
N HIS A 112 -1.23 6.33 -6.59
CA HIS A 112 -1.80 5.12 -7.12
C HIS A 112 -3.13 5.45 -7.85
N SER A 113 -3.33 4.90 -9.02
CA SER A 113 -4.57 5.04 -9.79
C SER A 113 -4.76 3.86 -10.73
N GLN A 114 -5.93 3.21 -10.67
CA GLN A 114 -6.36 2.17 -11.61
C GLN A 114 -5.28 1.11 -11.93
N GLY A 115 -4.58 0.62 -10.91
CA GLY A 115 -3.53 -0.40 -11.07
C GLY A 115 -2.19 0.12 -11.57
N SER A 116 -2.01 1.42 -11.67
CA SER A 116 -0.73 2.07 -12.01
C SER A 116 -0.24 2.94 -10.86
N LEU A 117 1.08 2.98 -10.66
CA LEU A 117 1.76 3.79 -9.67
C LEU A 117 2.62 4.85 -10.36
N PHE A 118 2.48 6.08 -9.92
CA PHE A 118 3.29 7.21 -10.34
C PHE A 118 4.06 7.72 -9.12
N ILE A 119 5.39 7.78 -9.20
CA ILE A 119 6.24 8.21 -8.09
C ILE A 119 7.29 9.22 -8.53
N LEU A 120 7.54 10.20 -7.68
CA LEU A 120 8.72 11.04 -7.79
C LEU A 120 9.88 10.39 -7.04
N ARG A 121 10.94 10.06 -7.76
CA ARG A 121 12.19 9.57 -7.20
C ARG A 121 13.31 10.56 -7.48
N ASN A 122 13.47 11.55 -6.61
CA ASN A 122 14.62 12.44 -6.66
C ASN A 122 15.85 11.71 -6.09
N PRO A 123 16.91 11.45 -6.90
CA PRO A 123 18.12 10.78 -6.42
C PRO A 123 18.83 11.52 -5.28
N GLU A 124 18.65 12.84 -5.18
CA GLU A 124 19.27 13.69 -4.16
C GLU A 124 18.52 13.66 -2.81
N GLN A 125 17.29 13.20 -2.80
CA GLN A 125 16.49 13.10 -1.57
C GLN A 125 16.50 11.68 -1.04
N LYS A 126 16.61 11.55 0.31
CA LYS A 126 16.38 10.26 0.95
C LYS A 126 14.95 9.82 0.68
N PHE A 127 14.81 8.74 -0.04
CA PHE A 127 13.50 8.14 -0.29
C PHE A 127 12.95 7.59 1.02
N SER A 128 11.71 7.95 1.36
CA SER A 128 11.01 7.28 2.42
C SER A 128 10.62 5.89 1.91
N GLY A 129 11.41 4.87 2.27
CA GLY A 129 11.15 3.49 1.83
C GLY A 129 9.78 2.96 2.25
N ASN A 130 9.15 3.60 3.24
CA ASN A 130 7.79 3.27 3.64
C ASN A 130 6.74 3.74 2.61
N LEU A 131 6.99 4.85 1.90
CA LEU A 131 6.06 5.34 0.87
C LEU A 131 5.93 4.36 -0.29
N LEU A 132 7.05 3.87 -0.83
CA LEU A 132 6.99 2.88 -1.92
C LEU A 132 6.25 1.63 -1.48
N GLY A 133 6.56 1.10 -0.30
CA GLY A 133 5.88 -0.07 0.24
C GLY A 133 4.37 0.14 0.39
N HIS A 134 3.96 1.30 0.87
CA HIS A 134 2.55 1.69 1.00
C HIS A 134 1.82 1.68 -0.35
N GLU A 135 2.38 2.34 -1.35
CA GLU A 135 1.80 2.41 -2.69
C GLU A 135 1.78 1.04 -3.40
N ILE A 136 2.80 0.22 -3.19
CA ILE A 136 2.81 -1.15 -3.72
C ILE A 136 1.70 -2.00 -3.09
N VAL A 137 1.40 -1.83 -1.80
CA VAL A 137 0.26 -2.53 -1.18
C VAL A 137 -1.04 -2.19 -1.90
N HIS A 138 -1.29 -0.91 -2.21
CA HIS A 138 -2.47 -0.50 -2.98
C HIS A 138 -2.52 -1.17 -4.36
N LEU A 139 -1.40 -1.21 -5.08
CA LEU A 139 -1.34 -1.90 -6.38
C LEU A 139 -1.70 -3.37 -6.26
N VAL A 140 -1.18 -4.05 -5.24
CA VAL A 140 -1.47 -5.48 -5.02
C VAL A 140 -2.92 -5.69 -4.60
N LEU A 141 -3.46 -4.86 -3.71
CA LEU A 141 -4.88 -4.90 -3.34
C LEU A 141 -5.78 -4.70 -4.56
N HIS A 142 -5.45 -3.75 -5.43
CA HIS A 142 -6.19 -3.53 -6.68
C HIS A 142 -6.17 -4.78 -7.59
N ARG A 143 -5.07 -5.52 -7.65
CA ARG A 143 -5.00 -6.77 -8.43
C ARG A 143 -5.91 -7.87 -7.89
N PHE A 144 -6.18 -7.88 -6.58
CA PHE A 144 -7.01 -8.90 -5.95
C PHE A 144 -8.48 -8.50 -5.77
N TYR A 145 -8.76 -7.19 -5.70
CA TYR A 145 -10.08 -6.70 -5.33
C TYR A 145 -10.62 -5.58 -6.23
N ALA A 146 -9.83 -5.11 -7.22
CA ALA A 146 -10.10 -3.89 -7.98
C ALA A 146 -10.40 -2.71 -7.01
N ASP A 147 -11.45 -1.94 -7.26
CA ASP A 147 -11.85 -0.79 -6.42
C ASP A 147 -12.91 -1.18 -5.36
N GLY A 148 -13.03 -2.47 -5.04
CA GLY A 148 -14.07 -2.97 -4.14
C GLY A 148 -13.82 -2.70 -2.65
N ILE A 149 -12.57 -2.40 -2.25
CA ILE A 149 -12.21 -2.25 -0.84
C ILE A 149 -12.59 -0.84 -0.33
N PRO A 150 -13.31 -0.73 0.82
CA PRO A 150 -13.58 0.57 1.43
C PRO A 150 -12.31 1.36 1.77
N CYS A 151 -12.35 2.69 1.69
CA CYS A 151 -11.20 3.58 1.86
C CYS A 151 -10.41 3.28 3.15
N TRP A 152 -11.08 3.25 4.32
CA TRP A 152 -10.43 2.97 5.61
C TRP A 152 -9.66 1.63 5.62
N LEU A 153 -10.25 0.60 4.98
CA LEU A 153 -9.66 -0.74 4.96
C LEU A 153 -8.48 -0.81 3.99
N ASN A 154 -8.59 -0.14 2.85
CA ASN A 154 -7.51 -0.04 1.86
C ASN A 154 -6.29 0.67 2.46
N GLU A 155 -6.50 1.84 3.08
CA GLU A 155 -5.44 2.60 3.76
C GLU A 155 -4.90 1.86 4.99
N GLY A 156 -5.78 1.27 5.78
CA GLY A 156 -5.40 0.52 6.97
C GLY A 156 -4.52 -0.70 6.65
N ILE A 157 -4.86 -1.47 5.62
CA ILE A 157 -4.04 -2.60 5.14
C ILE A 157 -2.71 -2.07 4.58
N ALA A 158 -2.74 -0.98 3.79
CA ALA A 158 -1.53 -0.40 3.22
C ALA A 158 -0.55 0.03 4.31
N GLN A 159 -1.01 0.70 5.35
CA GLN A 159 -0.19 1.07 6.51
C GLN A 159 0.30 -0.16 7.31
N TYR A 160 -0.61 -1.09 7.62
CA TYR A 160 -0.29 -2.29 8.42
C TYR A 160 0.78 -3.17 7.76
N ILE A 161 0.57 -3.52 6.47
CA ILE A 161 1.50 -4.41 5.77
C ILE A 161 2.80 -3.69 5.41
N SER A 162 2.74 -2.43 4.94
CA SER A 162 3.96 -1.72 4.54
C SER A 162 4.91 -1.50 5.71
N LYS A 163 4.42 -1.17 6.91
CA LYS A 163 5.25 -1.01 8.11
C LYS A 163 6.00 -2.31 8.45
N SER A 164 5.31 -3.46 8.45
CA SER A 164 5.92 -4.76 8.74
C SER A 164 6.85 -5.25 7.63
N ALA A 165 6.44 -5.08 6.37
CA ALA A 165 7.25 -5.44 5.21
C ALA A 165 8.52 -4.60 5.11
N HIS A 166 8.42 -3.27 5.32
CA HIS A 166 9.57 -2.38 5.34
C HIS A 166 10.57 -2.76 6.45
N ALA A 167 10.10 -3.02 7.66
CA ALA A 167 10.95 -3.48 8.76
C ALA A 167 11.66 -4.81 8.42
N SER A 168 10.96 -5.73 7.77
CA SER A 168 11.53 -7.02 7.33
C SER A 168 12.54 -6.84 6.19
N TYR A 169 12.25 -5.96 5.22
CA TYR A 169 13.15 -5.61 4.13
C TYR A 169 14.44 -4.96 4.65
N GLN A 170 14.33 -4.02 5.59
CA GLN A 170 15.47 -3.37 6.22
C GLN A 170 16.32 -4.37 7.01
N ARG A 171 15.69 -5.25 7.81
CA ARG A 171 16.40 -6.31 8.55
C ARG A 171 17.17 -7.26 7.61
N ALA A 172 16.57 -7.66 6.50
CA ALA A 172 17.23 -8.49 5.49
C ALA A 172 18.48 -7.84 4.88
N ARG A 173 18.56 -6.50 4.92
CA ARG A 173 19.72 -5.70 4.49
C ARG A 173 20.68 -5.32 5.63
N GLY A 174 20.46 -5.83 6.84
CA GLY A 174 21.30 -5.58 8.00
C GLY A 174 20.99 -4.28 8.76
N TYR A 175 19.87 -3.62 8.49
CA TYR A 175 19.42 -2.44 9.22
C TYR A 175 18.52 -2.86 10.39
N ILE A 176 18.73 -2.27 11.56
CA ILE A 176 17.89 -2.47 12.76
C ILE A 176 16.99 -1.24 12.89
N SER A 177 15.68 -1.42 12.68
CA SER A 177 14.69 -0.39 13.01
C SER A 177 13.95 -0.79 14.27
N LYS A 178 13.78 0.15 15.20
CA LYS A 178 12.89 -0.06 16.36
C LYS A 178 11.45 0.20 15.89
N PRO A 179 10.50 -0.71 16.13
CA PRO A 179 9.10 -0.41 15.90
C PRO A 179 8.67 0.72 16.84
N HIS A 180 7.99 1.71 16.31
CA HIS A 180 7.42 2.81 17.06
C HIS A 180 5.92 2.86 16.79
N SER A 181 5.11 2.87 17.84
CA SER A 181 3.67 3.04 17.77
C SER A 181 3.21 3.75 19.03
N GLU A 182 2.76 5.00 18.89
CA GLU A 182 2.21 5.80 19.98
C GLU A 182 0.74 5.43 20.24
N ALA A 183 0.29 5.56 21.48
CA ALA A 183 -1.13 5.40 21.82
C ALA A 183 -1.95 6.54 21.18
N ILE A 184 -3.14 6.24 20.67
CA ILE A 184 -4.09 7.27 20.20
C ILE A 184 -4.93 7.72 21.39
N ALA A 185 -5.02 9.03 21.60
CA ALA A 185 -5.93 9.61 22.58
C ALA A 185 -7.39 9.28 22.20
N THR A 186 -8.13 8.68 23.13
CA THR A 186 -9.50 8.20 22.86
C THR A 186 -10.49 9.30 22.50
N GLU A 187 -10.21 10.55 22.94
CA GLU A 187 -11.00 11.74 22.65
C GLU A 187 -10.87 12.23 21.20
N GLU A 188 -9.75 11.85 20.54
CA GLU A 188 -9.46 12.26 19.16
C GLU A 188 -9.92 11.23 18.14
N MET A 189 -10.40 10.06 18.60
CA MET A 189 -10.79 8.97 17.70
C MET A 189 -12.05 9.30 16.90
N ILE A 190 -12.00 8.98 15.63
CA ILE A 190 -13.15 9.05 14.71
C ILE A 190 -14.11 7.89 15.07
N PRO A 191 -15.42 8.16 15.32
CA PRO A 191 -16.36 7.07 15.56
C PRO A 191 -16.35 6.04 14.42
N LEU A 192 -16.30 4.73 14.73
CA LEU A 192 -16.19 3.69 13.70
C LEU A 192 -17.34 3.73 12.69
N ALA A 193 -18.55 4.12 13.12
CA ALA A 193 -19.68 4.33 12.21
C ALA A 193 -19.42 5.44 11.18
N THR A 194 -18.54 6.40 11.48
CA THR A 194 -18.09 7.45 10.55
C THR A 194 -16.90 6.94 9.75
N LEU A 195 -15.85 6.46 10.41
CA LEU A 195 -14.61 5.96 9.79
C LEU A 195 -14.90 4.97 8.65
N THR A 196 -15.77 3.99 8.92
CA THR A 196 -16.07 2.89 7.97
C THR A 196 -16.88 3.32 6.75
N ARG A 197 -17.44 4.55 6.76
CA ARG A 197 -18.22 5.11 5.64
C ARG A 197 -17.48 6.19 4.85
N LEU A 198 -16.30 6.61 5.30
CA LEU A 198 -15.51 7.58 4.57
C LEU A 198 -15.09 6.99 3.21
N THR A 199 -15.29 7.78 2.16
CA THR A 199 -14.88 7.43 0.77
C THR A 199 -13.51 7.98 0.41
N ARG A 200 -12.96 8.86 1.25
CA ARG A 200 -11.62 9.45 1.16
C ARG A 200 -11.15 9.88 2.55
N PRO A 201 -9.83 10.02 2.78
CA PRO A 201 -9.31 10.60 4.01
C PRO A 201 -9.88 12.01 4.25
N PRO A 202 -10.27 12.36 5.49
CA PRO A 202 -10.76 13.70 5.82
C PRO A 202 -9.60 14.70 5.82
N SER A 203 -9.80 15.91 5.27
CA SER A 203 -8.75 16.92 5.14
C SER A 203 -8.27 17.53 6.46
N ASP A 204 -9.12 17.52 7.47
CA ASP A 204 -8.91 18.13 8.79
C ASP A 204 -8.41 17.15 9.85
N ASN A 205 -8.39 15.86 9.56
CA ASN A 205 -8.00 14.81 10.52
C ASN A 205 -7.30 13.62 9.83
N VAL A 206 -6.44 13.93 8.90
CA VAL A 206 -5.82 12.97 7.99
C VAL A 206 -4.91 11.97 8.73
N GLU A 207 -4.10 12.43 9.66
CA GLU A 207 -3.17 11.58 10.42
C GLU A 207 -3.94 10.59 11.31
N THR A 208 -4.95 11.07 12.03
CA THR A 208 -5.82 10.22 12.86
C THR A 208 -6.52 9.16 12.00
N PHE A 209 -7.02 9.54 10.83
CA PHE A 209 -7.66 8.58 9.91
C PHE A 209 -6.71 7.43 9.53
N TYR A 210 -5.46 7.73 9.15
CA TYR A 210 -4.48 6.70 8.78
C TYR A 210 -4.10 5.82 9.98
N ASP A 211 -3.86 6.42 11.13
CA ASP A 211 -3.48 5.69 12.34
C ASP A 211 -4.60 4.81 12.87
N GLU A 212 -5.83 5.29 12.88
CA GLU A 212 -6.98 4.50 13.29
C GLU A 212 -7.30 3.37 12.30
N SER A 213 -7.22 3.64 11.01
CA SER A 213 -7.42 2.64 9.98
C SER A 213 -6.41 1.49 10.11
N GLU A 214 -5.13 1.81 10.31
CA GLU A 214 -4.07 0.83 10.56
C GLU A 214 -4.33 0.02 11.83
N ARG A 215 -4.65 0.69 12.94
CA ARG A 215 -4.89 0.01 14.23
C ARG A 215 -6.13 -0.85 14.21
N LEU A 216 -7.18 -0.43 13.51
CA LEU A 216 -8.38 -1.25 13.35
C LEU A 216 -8.08 -2.53 12.55
N VAL A 217 -7.32 -2.43 11.46
CA VAL A 217 -6.85 -3.61 10.71
C VAL A 217 -6.02 -4.53 11.62
N ARG A 218 -5.04 -3.98 12.32
CA ARG A 218 -4.19 -4.73 13.25
C ARG A 218 -5.01 -5.42 14.34
N PHE A 219 -5.99 -4.74 14.92
CA PHE A 219 -6.87 -5.28 15.93
C PHE A 219 -7.72 -6.44 15.41
N LEU A 220 -8.32 -6.29 14.23
CA LEU A 220 -9.11 -7.33 13.60
C LEU A 220 -8.25 -8.57 13.26
N VAL A 221 -7.08 -8.36 12.68
CA VAL A 221 -6.10 -9.43 12.38
C VAL A 221 -5.66 -10.15 13.65
N ALA A 222 -5.27 -9.40 14.70
CA ALA A 222 -4.83 -9.97 15.97
C ALA A 222 -5.96 -10.71 16.71
N THR A 223 -7.21 -10.31 16.48
CA THR A 223 -8.38 -11.00 17.09
C THR A 223 -8.65 -12.33 16.42
N ASP A 224 -8.63 -12.37 15.09
CA ASP A 224 -8.83 -13.59 14.28
C ASP A 224 -8.47 -13.31 12.81
N LYS A 225 -7.27 -13.72 12.36
CA LYS A 225 -6.81 -13.49 10.99
C LYS A 225 -7.71 -14.15 9.94
N PRO A 226 -8.13 -15.42 10.06
CA PRO A 226 -9.07 -16.03 9.12
C PRO A 226 -10.39 -15.27 8.98
N SER A 227 -10.97 -14.81 10.10
CA SER A 227 -12.17 -13.97 10.08
C SER A 227 -11.93 -12.61 9.40
N PHE A 228 -10.74 -12.01 9.61
CA PHE A 228 -10.35 -10.79 8.92
C PHE A 228 -10.27 -10.97 7.39
N LEU A 229 -9.64 -12.03 6.93
CA LEU A 229 -9.54 -12.31 5.48
C LEU A 229 -10.92 -12.56 4.86
N ALA A 230 -11.80 -13.27 5.55
CA ALA A 230 -13.18 -13.48 5.10
C ALA A 230 -14.00 -12.18 5.09
N LEU A 231 -13.79 -11.29 6.08
CA LEU A 231 -14.38 -9.96 6.12
C LEU A 231 -13.86 -9.10 4.95
N LEU A 232 -12.55 -9.08 4.72
CA LEU A 232 -11.93 -8.37 3.61
C LEU A 232 -12.54 -8.81 2.27
N ASP A 233 -12.70 -10.11 2.05
CA ASP A 233 -13.33 -10.66 0.85
C ASP A 233 -14.79 -10.23 0.68
N ALA A 234 -15.53 -10.14 1.77
CA ALA A 234 -16.91 -9.70 1.73
C ALA A 234 -17.01 -8.21 1.38
N LEU A 235 -16.16 -7.38 2.01
CA LEU A 235 -16.10 -5.94 1.74
C LEU A 235 -15.59 -5.65 0.33
N GLY A 236 -14.60 -6.41 -0.16
CA GLY A 236 -14.12 -6.35 -1.54
C GLY A 236 -15.18 -6.71 -2.58
N ARG A 237 -16.25 -7.40 -2.19
CA ARG A 237 -17.46 -7.64 -2.98
C ARG A 237 -18.60 -6.66 -2.66
N HIS A 238 -18.27 -5.50 -2.10
CA HIS A 238 -19.21 -4.43 -1.75
C HIS A 238 -20.29 -4.82 -0.73
N GLN A 239 -20.07 -5.86 0.12
CA GLN A 239 -20.97 -6.12 1.22
C GLN A 239 -20.84 -5.02 2.28
N PRO A 240 -21.95 -4.48 2.80
CA PRO A 240 -21.89 -3.46 3.86
C PRO A 240 -21.18 -3.97 5.11
N PHE A 241 -20.33 -3.14 5.71
CA PHE A 241 -19.55 -3.50 6.89
C PHE A 241 -20.42 -3.98 8.06
N GLU A 242 -21.54 -3.28 8.31
CA GLU A 242 -22.48 -3.58 9.40
C GLU A 242 -23.11 -4.97 9.28
N THR A 243 -23.24 -5.49 8.05
CA THR A 243 -23.77 -6.85 7.80
C THR A 243 -22.68 -7.91 7.77
N ALA A 244 -21.49 -7.57 7.30
CA ALA A 244 -20.37 -8.48 7.19
C ALA A 244 -19.72 -8.75 8.58
N LEU A 245 -19.57 -7.72 9.41
CA LEU A 245 -18.92 -7.82 10.72
C LEU A 245 -19.51 -8.94 11.61
N PRO A 246 -20.82 -8.98 11.93
CA PRO A 246 -21.37 -10.02 12.79
C PRO A 246 -21.32 -11.42 12.17
N ARG A 247 -21.23 -11.51 10.85
CA ARG A 247 -21.10 -12.79 10.15
C ARG A 247 -19.73 -13.44 10.36
N PHE A 248 -18.65 -12.63 10.34
CA PHE A 248 -17.28 -13.14 10.44
C PHE A 248 -16.69 -13.06 11.84
N TYR A 249 -17.24 -12.23 12.71
CA TYR A 249 -16.86 -12.12 14.13
C TYR A 249 -18.04 -12.35 15.09
N PRO A 250 -18.86 -13.41 14.90
CA PRO A 250 -20.13 -13.55 15.63
C PRO A 250 -19.96 -13.66 17.16
N ALA A 251 -18.87 -14.28 17.62
CA ALA A 251 -18.58 -14.46 19.04
C ALA A 251 -17.83 -13.28 19.67
N LYS A 252 -17.34 -12.34 18.86
CA LYS A 252 -16.49 -11.23 19.33
C LYS A 252 -17.21 -9.89 19.23
N PHE A 253 -17.83 -9.62 18.07
CA PHE A 253 -18.45 -8.34 17.78
C PHE A 253 -19.79 -8.54 17.07
N ALA A 254 -20.88 -8.42 17.80
CA ALA A 254 -22.22 -8.55 17.23
C ALA A 254 -22.66 -7.29 16.46
N THR A 255 -22.07 -6.12 16.77
CA THR A 255 -22.43 -4.83 16.19
C THR A 255 -21.19 -3.91 16.08
N VAL A 256 -21.29 -2.85 15.26
CA VAL A 256 -20.22 -1.83 15.17
C VAL A 256 -19.96 -1.16 16.53
N PRO A 257 -20.98 -0.80 17.36
CA PRO A 257 -20.71 -0.26 18.69
C PRO A 257 -19.94 -1.21 19.62
N THR A 258 -20.21 -2.52 19.59
CA THR A 258 -19.45 -3.48 20.40
C THR A 258 -18.01 -3.65 19.90
N LEU A 259 -17.78 -3.56 18.61
CA LEU A 259 -16.43 -3.49 18.04
C LEU A 259 -15.73 -2.22 18.50
N GLU A 260 -16.39 -1.04 18.42
CA GLU A 260 -15.81 0.24 18.79
C GLU A 260 -15.36 0.27 20.25
N GLU A 261 -16.17 -0.24 21.18
CA GLU A 261 -15.81 -0.35 22.60
C GLU A 261 -14.50 -1.11 22.78
N LYS A 262 -14.38 -2.30 22.17
CA LYS A 262 -13.20 -3.14 22.27
C LYS A 262 -11.99 -2.55 21.52
N PHE A 263 -12.23 -1.92 20.41
CA PHE A 263 -11.19 -1.24 19.65
C PHE A 263 -10.60 -0.05 20.41
N ARG A 264 -11.42 0.77 21.07
CA ARG A 264 -10.95 1.88 21.92
C ARG A 264 -10.06 1.38 23.05
N GLU A 265 -10.45 0.30 23.74
CA GLU A 265 -9.61 -0.33 24.77
C GLU A 265 -8.26 -0.81 24.21
N TYR A 266 -8.24 -1.28 22.96
CA TYR A 266 -7.02 -1.71 22.27
C TYR A 266 -6.16 -0.54 21.84
N ALA A 267 -6.75 0.46 21.19
CA ALA A 267 -6.04 1.62 20.64
C ALA A 267 -5.40 2.53 21.72
N ALA A 268 -5.97 2.53 22.93
CA ALA A 268 -5.43 3.25 24.07
C ALA A 268 -4.14 2.63 24.66
N LYS A 269 -3.74 1.44 24.20
CA LYS A 269 -2.52 0.78 24.65
C LYS A 269 -1.33 1.18 23.78
N ASP A 270 -0.18 1.39 24.40
CA ASP A 270 1.09 1.55 23.71
C ASP A 270 1.60 0.17 23.27
N PHE A 271 1.83 0.01 21.97
CA PHE A 271 2.31 -1.25 21.38
C PHE A 271 3.83 -1.32 21.22
N GLY A 272 4.58 -0.28 21.64
CA GLY A 272 6.05 -0.26 21.59
C GLY A 272 6.73 -1.37 22.40
N THR A 273 6.02 -1.93 23.40
CA THR A 273 6.51 -2.98 24.30
C THR A 273 6.03 -4.39 23.95
N SER A 274 4.94 -4.53 23.22
CA SER A 274 4.31 -5.86 23.01
C SER A 274 4.97 -6.71 21.92
N LEU A 275 5.79 -6.13 21.05
CA LEU A 275 6.53 -6.88 20.02
C LEU A 275 7.84 -7.51 20.55
N GLN A 276 8.29 -7.14 21.76
CA GLN A 276 9.43 -7.78 22.40
C GLN A 276 9.09 -9.10 23.11
N GLN A 277 7.82 -9.36 23.41
CA GLN A 277 7.39 -10.58 24.12
C GLN A 277 7.03 -11.76 23.18
N ALA A 278 7.06 -11.55 21.86
CA ALA A 278 6.79 -12.61 20.89
C ALA A 278 8.07 -13.25 20.30
N GLU A 279 9.25 -12.82 20.75
CA GLU A 279 10.56 -13.33 20.28
C GLU A 279 11.34 -14.09 21.40
N GLU A 280 10.73 -14.41 22.56
CA GLU A 280 11.21 -15.40 23.54
C GLU A 280 10.38 -16.71 23.42
#